data_b3f9bb99f6ae69c5a9adf3dcf2f1cde4
#
_entry.id   b3f9bb99f6ae69c5a9adf3dcf2f1cde4
#
_cell.length_a   1.000
_cell.length_b   1.000
_cell.length_c   1.000
_cell.angle_alpha   90.00
_cell.angle_beta   90.00
_cell.angle_gamma   90.00
#
_symmetry.space_group_name_H-M   'P 1'
#
loop_
_entity.id
_entity.type
_entity.pdbx_description
1 polymer ?
#
loop_
_entity_poly.entity_id
_entity_poly.type
_entity_poly.pdbx_seq_one_letter_code
_entity_poly.pdbx_strand_id
1 'polypeptide(L)'
;MELGLFSLSLSVKDIALSKSFYETLGFEAMPSCGSIEEKWVIMKNGQTMIGLFEGMFEDNILTFNPTDVRAIEANLKEQGVDIDVPVKGDSGPGHLMVKDPDGNTIMFDQF
;
A
#
# COMPACT_ATOMS: atom_id res chain seq x y z
N MET A 1 -11.33 -12.19 8.33
CA MET A 1 -10.31 -11.16 8.61
C MET A 1 -10.62 -9.96 7.73
N GLU A 2 -10.76 -8.79 8.34
CA GLU A 2 -11.10 -7.57 7.61
C GLU A 2 -9.81 -6.89 7.12
N LEU A 3 -9.60 -6.83 5.81
CA LEU A 3 -8.37 -6.27 5.22
C LEU A 3 -8.54 -4.82 4.75
N GLY A 4 -9.77 -4.31 4.70
CA GLY A 4 -10.05 -2.96 4.26
C GLY A 4 -9.92 -2.76 2.75
N LEU A 5 -9.68 -1.52 2.35
CA LEU A 5 -9.53 -1.16 0.94
C LEU A 5 -8.20 -1.67 0.39
N PHE A 6 -8.19 -1.98 -0.90
CA PHE A 6 -7.00 -2.43 -1.58
C PHE A 6 -6.48 -1.36 -2.55
N SER A 7 -5.16 -1.20 -2.60
CA SER A 7 -4.50 -0.46 -3.66
C SER A 7 -3.21 -1.17 -4.07
N LEU A 8 -2.87 -1.09 -5.36
CA LEU A 8 -1.58 -1.59 -5.83
C LEU A 8 -0.59 -0.44 -5.74
N SER A 9 0.46 -0.61 -4.93
CA SER A 9 1.50 0.40 -4.77
C SER A 9 2.62 0.11 -5.76
N LEU A 10 2.80 1.02 -6.72
CA LEU A 10 3.77 0.87 -7.80
C LEU A 10 5.03 1.66 -7.50
N SER A 11 6.17 0.99 -7.64
CA SER A 11 7.47 1.63 -7.60
C SER A 11 7.73 2.20 -8.99
N VAL A 12 7.81 3.52 -9.11
CA VAL A 12 7.97 4.20 -10.40
C VAL A 12 9.29 4.96 -10.46
N LYS A 13 9.82 5.11 -11.67
CA LYS A 13 11.10 5.81 -11.88
C LYS A 13 10.90 7.31 -12.02
N ASP A 14 9.78 7.72 -12.62
CA ASP A 14 9.44 9.12 -12.85
C ASP A 14 7.95 9.29 -12.58
N ILE A 15 7.62 9.82 -11.41
CA ILE A 15 6.23 9.89 -10.97
C ILE A 15 5.38 10.83 -11.85
N ALA A 16 5.97 11.88 -12.41
CA ALA A 16 5.25 12.79 -13.30
C ALA A 16 4.81 12.07 -14.57
N LEU A 17 5.70 11.28 -15.17
CA LEU A 17 5.38 10.50 -16.36
C LEU A 17 4.34 9.42 -16.05
N SER A 18 4.50 8.72 -14.92
CA SER A 18 3.54 7.69 -14.52
C SER A 18 2.16 8.27 -14.26
N LYS A 19 2.08 9.39 -13.54
CA LYS A 19 0.81 10.06 -13.28
C LYS A 19 0.11 10.43 -14.58
N SER A 20 0.83 11.04 -15.53
CA SER A 20 0.27 11.40 -16.83
C SER A 20 -0.22 10.17 -17.60
N PHE A 21 0.53 9.09 -17.55
CA PHE A 21 0.12 7.84 -18.21
C PHE A 21 -1.21 7.32 -17.65
N TYR A 22 -1.32 7.22 -16.32
CA TYR A 22 -2.54 6.69 -15.71
C TYR A 22 -3.72 7.65 -15.87
N GLU A 23 -3.48 8.96 -15.98
CA GLU A 23 -4.54 9.91 -16.30
C GLU A 23 -5.14 9.62 -17.70
N THR A 24 -4.35 9.12 -18.65
CA THR A 24 -4.88 8.75 -19.97
C THR A 24 -5.85 7.58 -19.88
N LEU A 25 -5.76 6.75 -18.84
CA LEU A 25 -6.67 5.64 -18.58
C LEU A 25 -7.91 6.06 -17.79
N GLY A 26 -8.00 7.33 -17.40
CA GLY A 26 -9.12 7.83 -16.63
C GLY A 26 -8.91 7.85 -15.13
N PHE A 27 -7.68 7.59 -14.65
CA PHE A 27 -7.39 7.74 -13.22
C PHE A 27 -7.27 9.20 -12.86
N GLU A 28 -7.69 9.53 -11.64
CA GLU A 28 -7.59 10.88 -11.09
C GLU A 28 -6.85 10.83 -9.76
N ALA A 29 -5.96 11.80 -9.53
CA ALA A 29 -5.27 11.92 -8.25
C ALA A 29 -6.30 12.23 -7.16
N MET A 30 -6.23 11.49 -6.04
CA MET A 30 -7.11 11.73 -4.91
C MET A 30 -6.68 12.96 -4.15
N PRO A 31 -7.61 13.87 -3.78
CA PRO A 31 -7.26 15.05 -3.00
C PRO A 31 -6.57 14.68 -1.70
N SER A 32 -5.55 15.43 -1.33
CA SER A 32 -4.80 15.24 -0.08
C SER A 32 -4.11 13.89 0.08
N CYS A 33 -3.94 13.15 -1.02
CA CYS A 33 -3.25 11.85 -1.01
C CYS A 33 -1.96 11.93 -1.83
N GLY A 34 -1.06 12.78 -1.39
CA GLY A 34 0.26 12.96 -1.99
C GLY A 34 0.29 13.96 -3.13
N SER A 35 1.46 14.12 -3.71
CA SER A 35 1.72 15.01 -4.85
C SER A 35 3.00 14.56 -5.54
N ILE A 36 3.21 15.09 -6.75
CA ILE A 36 4.45 14.82 -7.49
C ILE A 36 5.66 15.31 -6.69
N GLU A 37 5.55 16.47 -6.06
CA GLU A 37 6.61 17.06 -5.26
C GLU A 37 6.98 16.20 -4.05
N GLU A 38 6.01 15.52 -3.46
CA GLU A 38 6.22 14.62 -2.32
C GLU A 38 6.70 13.23 -2.75
N LYS A 39 6.75 12.97 -4.06
CA LYS A 39 7.21 11.70 -4.63
C LYS A 39 6.26 10.52 -4.39
N TRP A 40 5.01 10.79 -4.06
CA TRP A 40 3.97 9.77 -3.98
C TRP A 40 2.61 10.39 -4.27
N VAL A 41 1.71 9.61 -4.87
CA VAL A 41 0.34 10.04 -5.13
C VAL A 41 -0.57 8.81 -5.24
N ILE A 42 -1.77 8.92 -4.67
CA ILE A 42 -2.79 7.88 -4.81
C ILE A 42 -3.76 8.31 -5.90
N MET A 43 -4.04 7.40 -6.82
CA MET A 43 -4.93 7.65 -7.94
C MET A 43 -6.08 6.65 -7.95
N LYS A 44 -7.23 7.08 -8.47
CA LYS A 44 -8.44 6.28 -8.44
C LYS A 44 -9.17 6.36 -9.78
N ASN A 45 -9.71 5.22 -10.21
CA ASN A 45 -10.64 5.13 -11.33
C ASN A 45 -11.75 4.17 -10.91
N GLY A 46 -12.96 4.70 -10.67
CA GLY A 46 -14.04 3.88 -10.11
C GLY A 46 -13.65 3.31 -8.76
N GLN A 47 -13.62 2.00 -8.63
CA GLN A 47 -13.21 1.32 -7.40
C GLN A 47 -11.73 0.91 -7.41
N THR A 48 -11.04 1.12 -8.52
CA THR A 48 -9.64 0.74 -8.67
C THR A 48 -8.73 1.83 -8.11
N MET A 49 -7.85 1.45 -7.19
CA MET A 49 -6.89 2.38 -6.60
C MET A 49 -5.46 1.91 -6.88
N ILE A 50 -4.61 2.84 -7.25
CA ILE A 50 -3.17 2.60 -7.38
C ILE A 50 -2.43 3.70 -6.64
N GLY A 51 -1.27 3.34 -6.07
CA GLY A 51 -0.37 4.33 -5.51
C GLY A 51 0.88 4.40 -6.37
N LEU A 52 1.36 5.61 -6.65
CA LEU A 52 2.61 5.81 -7.36
C LEU A 52 3.64 6.33 -6.37
N PHE A 53 4.79 5.66 -6.27
CA PHE A 53 5.83 5.99 -5.29
C PHE A 53 7.18 6.01 -6.00
N GLU A 54 7.89 7.12 -5.90
CA GLU A 54 9.20 7.26 -6.51
C GLU A 54 10.28 7.21 -5.43
N GLY A 55 11.19 6.22 -5.53
CA GLY A 55 12.35 6.15 -4.67
C GLY A 55 12.10 5.68 -3.23
N MET A 56 10.96 5.08 -2.95
CA MET A 56 10.62 4.65 -1.57
C MET A 56 10.80 3.15 -1.35
N PHE A 57 10.67 2.34 -2.38
CA PHE A 57 10.86 0.88 -2.32
C PHE A 57 11.18 0.37 -3.72
N GLU A 58 11.70 -0.86 -3.82
CA GLU A 58 12.14 -1.43 -5.10
C GLU A 58 11.03 -2.17 -5.84
N ASP A 59 10.26 -3.00 -5.15
CA ASP A 59 9.24 -3.86 -5.75
C ASP A 59 7.84 -3.33 -5.49
N ASN A 60 6.93 -3.61 -6.41
CA ASN A 60 5.52 -3.25 -6.24
C ASN A 60 4.94 -3.97 -5.03
N ILE A 61 4.01 -3.32 -4.34
CA ILE A 61 3.43 -3.80 -3.09
C ILE A 61 1.92 -3.90 -3.20
N LEU A 62 1.37 -5.05 -2.78
CA LEU A 62 -0.07 -5.22 -2.61
C LEU A 62 -0.44 -4.59 -1.27
N THR A 63 -1.20 -3.51 -1.29
CA THR A 63 -1.48 -2.73 -0.08
C THR A 63 -2.95 -2.82 0.31
N PHE A 64 -3.20 -3.14 1.58
CA PHE A 64 -4.53 -3.14 2.18
C PHE A 64 -4.56 -2.12 3.32
N ASN A 65 -5.73 -1.50 3.51
CA ASN A 65 -5.90 -0.49 4.56
C ASN A 65 -6.94 -0.97 5.57
N PRO A 66 -6.56 -1.85 6.50
CA PRO A 66 -7.48 -2.39 7.50
C PRO A 66 -7.79 -1.38 8.60
N THR A 67 -8.85 -1.64 9.35
CA THR A 67 -9.18 -0.84 10.53
C THR A 67 -8.40 -1.30 11.77
N ASP A 68 -7.90 -2.54 11.79
CA ASP A 68 -7.16 -3.09 12.94
C ASP A 68 -6.00 -3.97 12.46
N VAL A 69 -4.87 -3.33 12.20
CA VAL A 69 -3.67 -4.03 11.71
C VAL A 69 -3.09 -4.99 12.77
N ARG A 70 -3.28 -4.69 14.04
CA ARG A 70 -2.74 -5.53 15.12
C ARG A 70 -3.50 -6.84 15.27
N ALA A 71 -4.80 -6.83 14.98
CA ALA A 71 -5.58 -8.07 14.92
C ALA A 71 -5.11 -8.96 13.77
N ILE A 72 -4.78 -8.36 12.62
CA ILE A 72 -4.23 -9.09 11.49
C ILE A 72 -2.87 -9.70 11.87
N GLU A 73 -2.00 -8.93 12.49
CA GLU A 73 -0.70 -9.42 12.93
C GLU A 73 -0.83 -10.62 13.87
N ALA A 74 -1.70 -10.51 14.87
CA ALA A 74 -1.93 -11.59 15.82
C ALA A 74 -2.45 -12.87 15.11
N ASN A 75 -3.37 -12.70 14.18
CA ASN A 75 -3.93 -13.81 13.42
C ASN A 75 -2.87 -14.50 12.56
N LEU A 76 -2.04 -13.73 11.86
CA LEU A 76 -0.98 -14.28 11.02
C LEU A 76 0.07 -15.02 11.84
N LYS A 77 0.45 -14.49 12.99
CA LYS A 77 1.38 -15.16 13.91
C LYS A 77 0.81 -16.48 14.41
N GLU A 78 -0.46 -16.49 14.76
CA GLU A 78 -1.13 -17.70 15.22
C GLU A 78 -1.14 -18.79 14.15
N GLN A 79 -1.23 -18.39 12.89
CA GLN A 79 -1.19 -19.31 11.75
C GLN A 79 0.22 -19.67 11.28
N GLY A 80 1.26 -19.16 11.94
CA GLY A 80 2.64 -19.50 11.62
C GLY A 80 3.22 -18.73 10.44
N VAL A 81 2.63 -17.60 10.07
CA VAL A 81 3.15 -16.77 8.97
C VAL A 81 4.33 -15.94 9.47
N ASP A 82 5.42 -15.94 8.71
CA ASP A 82 6.58 -15.11 9.03
C ASP A 82 6.27 -13.63 8.74
N ILE A 83 6.63 -12.76 9.68
CA ILE A 83 6.41 -11.33 9.57
C ILE A 83 7.73 -10.66 9.20
N ASP A 84 7.76 -9.96 8.05
CA ASP A 84 8.95 -9.24 7.61
C ASP A 84 9.13 -7.92 8.37
N VAL A 85 8.04 -7.16 8.51
CA VAL A 85 8.03 -5.89 9.25
C VAL A 85 6.86 -5.92 10.22
N PRO A 86 7.14 -6.07 11.53
CA PRO A 86 6.07 -6.11 12.53
C PRO A 86 5.50 -4.71 12.81
N VAL A 87 4.27 -4.70 13.33
CA VAL A 87 3.61 -3.45 13.73
C VAL A 87 4.37 -2.85 14.93
N LYS A 88 4.58 -1.54 14.89
CA LYS A 88 5.17 -0.80 16.01
C LYS A 88 4.06 -0.16 16.84
N GLY A 89 4.24 -0.15 18.16
CA GLY A 89 3.30 0.47 19.09
C GLY A 89 2.06 -0.38 19.36
N ASP A 90 1.25 0.06 20.30
CA ASP A 90 0.10 -0.70 20.80
C ASP A 90 -1.24 -0.20 20.26
N SER A 91 -1.28 0.98 19.66
CA SER A 91 -2.51 1.59 19.18
C SER A 91 -2.22 2.63 18.11
N GLY A 92 -3.28 3.06 17.40
CA GLY A 92 -3.18 4.09 16.37
C GLY A 92 -2.63 3.57 15.05
N PRO A 93 -2.20 4.48 14.17
CA PRO A 93 -1.66 4.10 12.88
C PRO A 93 -0.49 3.12 12.98
N GLY A 94 -0.39 2.22 12.03
CA GLY A 94 0.70 1.26 12.00
C GLY A 94 0.65 0.45 10.72
N HIS A 95 1.77 -0.20 10.39
CA HIS A 95 1.82 -1.05 9.22
C HIS A 95 2.56 -2.35 9.50
N LEU A 96 2.24 -3.34 8.70
CA LEU A 96 2.72 -4.72 8.80
C LEU A 96 3.07 -5.18 7.40
N MET A 97 4.21 -5.83 7.22
CA MET A 97 4.59 -6.36 5.91
C MET A 97 4.91 -7.84 6.01
N VAL A 98 4.42 -8.58 5.02
CA VAL A 98 4.68 -10.02 4.86
C VAL A 98 4.91 -10.31 3.39
N LYS A 99 5.33 -11.54 3.08
CA LYS A 99 5.45 -12.00 1.70
C LYS A 99 4.55 -13.22 1.49
N ASP A 100 3.98 -13.33 0.28
CA ASP A 100 3.30 -14.55 -0.10
C ASP A 100 4.32 -15.64 -0.47
N PRO A 101 3.88 -16.88 -0.79
CA PRO A 101 4.81 -17.96 -1.09
C PRO A 101 5.74 -17.70 -2.29
N ASP A 102 5.38 -16.80 -3.19
CA ASP A 102 6.17 -16.48 -4.37
C ASP A 102 7.02 -15.22 -4.18
N GLY A 103 7.04 -14.67 -2.98
CA GLY A 103 7.86 -13.50 -2.66
C GLY A 103 7.20 -12.17 -2.96
N ASN A 104 5.91 -12.13 -3.27
CA ASN A 104 5.21 -10.86 -3.45
C ASN A 104 5.01 -10.16 -2.10
N THR A 105 5.38 -8.90 -2.03
CA THR A 105 5.24 -8.13 -0.80
C THR A 105 3.80 -7.67 -0.61
N ILE A 106 3.29 -7.89 0.60
CA ILE A 106 1.95 -7.46 1.00
C ILE A 106 2.09 -6.56 2.21
N MET A 107 1.48 -5.38 2.16
CA MET A 107 1.47 -4.43 3.27
C MET A 107 0.04 -4.22 3.77
N PHE A 108 -0.11 -4.25 5.08
CA PHE A 108 -1.35 -3.85 5.75
C PHE A 108 -1.05 -2.55 6.46
N ASP A 109 -1.65 -1.47 6.01
CA ASP A 109 -1.35 -0.11 6.46
C ASP A 109 -2.60 0.53 7.04
N GLN A 110 -2.63 0.65 8.38
CA GLN A 110 -3.72 1.31 9.10
C GLN A 110 -3.38 2.77 9.31
N PHE A 111 -4.28 3.63 8.90
CA PHE A 111 -4.14 5.08 9.12
C PHE A 111 -4.54 5.51 10.51
#